data_0010056ca689bc7306b7d8c16662ba67
#
_entry.id   0010056ca689bc7306b7d8c16662ba67
#
_cell.length_a   1.000
_cell.length_b   1.000
_cell.length_c   1.000
_cell.angle_alpha   90.00
_cell.angle_beta   90.00
_cell.angle_gamma   90.00
#
_symmetry.space_group_name_H-M   'P 1'
#
loop_
_entity.id
_entity.type
_entity.pdbx_description
1 polymer ?
#
loop_
_entity_poly.entity_id
_entity_poly.type
_entity_poly.pdbx_seq_one_letter_code
_entity_poly.pdbx_strand_id
1 'polypeptide(L)'
;MKTFKIGAIYLSFLLITLSTVGCLSYQEVKVIEVTEVGVKQFTAKGVEVEVAMQIKNPNNYKINIVDSDLELFVKEARIGTATIENKVTLPKKSNQIHRFIIKSSLKDMGANVFPILMTVLGGGTIDLQIKGDIKATAKGIGKRFPVDFKEKVKL
;
A
#
# COMPACT_ATOMS: atom_id res chain seq x y z
N MET A 1 -55.35 23.16 19.60
CA MET A 1 -55.05 22.23 18.49
C MET A 1 -54.04 22.72 17.45
N LYS A 2 -53.63 24.01 17.44
CA LYS A 2 -52.65 24.54 16.42
C LYS A 2 -51.19 24.26 16.81
N THR A 3 -50.83 24.19 18.12
CA THR A 3 -49.44 23.99 18.59
C THR A 3 -48.91 22.57 18.36
N PHE A 4 -49.75 21.57 18.28
CA PHE A 4 -49.34 20.17 18.02
C PHE A 4 -48.86 19.94 16.58
N LYS A 5 -49.39 20.66 15.61
CA LYS A 5 -48.98 20.55 14.22
C LYS A 5 -47.62 21.16 13.94
N ILE A 6 -47.23 22.22 14.67
CA ILE A 6 -45.93 22.89 14.52
C ILE A 6 -44.80 21.98 15.05
N GLY A 7 -45.00 21.34 16.19
CA GLY A 7 -44.02 20.39 16.74
C GLY A 7 -43.72 19.18 15.84
N ALA A 8 -44.76 18.66 15.17
CA ALA A 8 -44.61 17.55 14.23
C ALA A 8 -43.79 17.93 12.98
N ILE A 9 -43.93 19.17 12.51
CA ILE A 9 -43.16 19.69 11.35
C ILE A 9 -41.67 19.84 11.71
N TYR A 10 -41.33 20.37 12.89
CA TYR A 10 -39.97 20.50 13.35
C TYR A 10 -39.29 19.14 13.59
N LEU A 11 -40.05 18.17 14.15
CA LEU A 11 -39.56 16.82 14.35
C LEU A 11 -39.29 16.10 13.01
N SER A 12 -40.15 16.28 12.02
CA SER A 12 -39.98 15.75 10.67
C SER A 12 -38.76 16.38 9.96
N PHE A 13 -38.55 17.68 10.13
CA PHE A 13 -37.41 18.39 9.54
C PHE A 13 -36.09 17.97 10.21
N LEU A 14 -36.08 17.71 11.52
CA LEU A 14 -34.93 17.21 12.26
C LEU A 14 -34.57 15.78 11.82
N LEU A 15 -35.56 14.92 11.54
CA LEU A 15 -35.31 13.55 11.07
C LEU A 15 -34.69 13.51 9.67
N ILE A 16 -35.01 14.44 8.79
CA ILE A 16 -34.50 14.51 7.43
C ILE A 16 -33.04 14.97 7.41
N THR A 17 -32.61 15.80 8.36
CA THR A 17 -31.22 16.28 8.43
C THR A 17 -30.23 15.23 8.95
N LEU A 18 -30.69 14.18 9.65
CA LEU A 18 -29.82 13.09 10.12
C LEU A 18 -29.47 12.06 9.05
N SER A 19 -30.13 12.07 7.90
CA SER A 19 -29.96 11.04 6.86
C SER A 19 -28.76 11.30 5.91
N THR A 20 -28.01 12.39 6.06
CA THR A 20 -26.92 12.76 5.15
C THR A 20 -25.53 12.34 5.65
N VAL A 21 -25.42 11.36 6.53
CA VAL A 21 -24.12 10.73 6.82
C VAL A 21 -23.75 9.90 5.59
N GLY A 22 -23.14 10.56 4.62
CA GLY A 22 -22.62 9.90 3.42
C GLY A 22 -21.61 8.86 3.83
N CYS A 23 -21.98 7.57 3.79
CA CYS A 23 -21.09 6.47 3.96
C CYS A 23 -19.91 6.64 3.00
N LEU A 24 -18.71 6.71 3.53
CA LEU A 24 -17.49 6.72 2.74
C LEU A 24 -17.38 5.34 2.07
N SER A 25 -17.94 5.22 0.86
CA SER A 25 -17.84 4.00 0.08
C SER A 25 -16.38 3.81 -0.32
N TYR A 26 -15.72 2.80 0.23
CA TYR A 26 -14.39 2.38 -0.18
C TYR A 26 -14.49 1.43 -1.38
N GLN A 27 -13.77 1.76 -2.44
CA GLN A 27 -13.52 0.86 -3.56
C GLN A 27 -12.06 0.40 -3.50
N GLU A 28 -11.83 -0.89 -3.76
CA GLU A 28 -10.50 -1.48 -3.68
C GLU A 28 -9.52 -0.79 -4.62
N VAL A 29 -8.34 -0.45 -4.07
CA VAL A 29 -7.19 0.03 -4.85
C VAL A 29 -6.57 -1.18 -5.55
N LYS A 30 -6.28 -1.02 -6.84
CA LYS A 30 -5.73 -2.12 -7.66
C LYS A 30 -4.31 -1.80 -8.10
N VAL A 31 -3.39 -2.73 -7.84
CA VAL A 31 -2.11 -2.79 -8.53
C VAL A 31 -2.39 -3.40 -9.91
N ILE A 32 -2.09 -2.67 -10.96
CA ILE A 32 -2.31 -3.09 -12.35
C ILE A 32 -1.11 -3.91 -12.82
N GLU A 33 0.11 -3.37 -12.63
CA GLU A 33 1.36 -4.02 -12.98
C GLU A 33 2.54 -3.41 -12.22
N VAL A 34 3.63 -4.16 -12.12
CA VAL A 34 4.94 -3.65 -11.73
C VAL A 34 5.70 -3.30 -13.00
N THR A 35 5.98 -2.01 -13.18
CA THR A 35 6.60 -1.50 -14.40
C THR A 35 8.13 -1.50 -14.35
N GLU A 36 8.71 -1.41 -13.15
CA GLU A 36 10.15 -1.33 -12.94
C GLU A 36 10.53 -1.80 -11.55
N VAL A 37 11.64 -2.55 -11.44
CA VAL A 37 12.30 -2.86 -10.19
C VAL A 37 13.79 -2.60 -10.34
N GLY A 38 14.35 -1.78 -9.47
CA GLY A 38 15.77 -1.42 -9.50
C GLY A 38 16.41 -1.44 -8.12
N VAL A 39 17.60 -2.02 -8.01
CA VAL A 39 18.40 -1.93 -6.79
C VAL A 39 19.09 -0.57 -6.77
N LYS A 40 18.71 0.29 -5.82
CA LYS A 40 19.31 1.61 -5.63
C LYS A 40 20.61 1.55 -4.85
N GLN A 41 20.61 0.74 -3.81
CA GLN A 41 21.75 0.64 -2.93
C GLN A 41 21.86 -0.78 -2.34
N PHE A 42 23.08 -1.30 -2.34
CA PHE A 42 23.44 -2.53 -1.67
C PHE A 42 24.65 -2.28 -0.78
N THR A 43 24.51 -2.47 0.52
CA THR A 43 25.57 -2.26 1.50
C THR A 43 25.59 -3.38 2.53
N ALA A 44 26.65 -3.46 3.33
CA ALA A 44 26.70 -4.37 4.47
C ALA A 44 25.60 -4.12 5.52
N LYS A 45 24.91 -2.98 5.47
CA LYS A 45 23.83 -2.62 6.40
C LYS A 45 22.44 -3.00 5.89
N GLY A 46 22.25 -3.11 4.57
CA GLY A 46 20.96 -3.41 3.99
C GLY A 46 20.88 -3.19 2.48
N VAL A 47 19.71 -3.45 1.97
CA VAL A 47 19.35 -3.27 0.56
C VAL A 47 18.26 -2.22 0.44
N GLU A 48 18.40 -1.32 -0.54
CA GLU A 48 17.37 -0.38 -0.94
C GLU A 48 16.95 -0.69 -2.38
N VAL A 49 15.67 -0.93 -2.56
CA VAL A 49 15.06 -1.25 -3.86
C VAL A 49 14.02 -0.20 -4.19
N GLU A 50 14.05 0.30 -5.41
CA GLU A 50 12.96 1.10 -5.96
C GLU A 50 12.05 0.20 -6.79
N VAL A 51 10.75 0.26 -6.50
CA VAL A 51 9.72 -0.45 -7.23
C VAL A 51 8.75 0.57 -7.81
N ALA A 52 8.60 0.58 -9.13
CA ALA A 52 7.59 1.37 -9.81
C ALA A 52 6.38 0.49 -10.14
N MET A 53 5.20 0.90 -9.69
CA MET A 53 3.96 0.17 -9.89
C MET A 53 2.88 1.08 -10.46
N GLN A 54 2.16 0.60 -11.47
CA GLN A 54 0.95 1.25 -11.93
C GLN A 54 -0.21 0.89 -10.98
N ILE A 55 -0.75 1.92 -10.31
CA ILE A 55 -1.79 1.76 -9.31
C ILE A 55 -3.03 2.57 -9.69
N LYS A 56 -4.19 1.89 -9.63
CA LYS A 56 -5.49 2.51 -9.84
C LYS A 56 -6.19 2.75 -8.50
N ASN A 57 -6.45 4.03 -8.18
CA ASN A 57 -7.33 4.44 -7.09
C ASN A 57 -8.71 4.80 -7.65
N PRO A 58 -9.74 3.93 -7.54
CA PRO A 58 -11.08 4.22 -8.05
C PRO A 58 -11.89 5.15 -7.13
N ASN A 59 -11.37 5.47 -5.93
CA ASN A 59 -12.07 6.28 -4.95
C ASN A 59 -12.12 7.77 -5.35
N ASN A 60 -13.12 8.49 -4.89
CA ASN A 60 -13.27 9.94 -5.11
C ASN A 60 -12.44 10.78 -4.12
N TYR A 61 -11.51 10.16 -3.39
CA TYR A 61 -10.61 10.80 -2.44
C TYR A 61 -9.19 10.25 -2.58
N LYS A 62 -8.21 11.06 -2.16
CA LYS A 62 -6.82 10.65 -2.11
C LYS A 62 -6.57 9.65 -0.97
N ILE A 63 -5.65 8.74 -1.20
CA ILE A 63 -5.17 7.77 -0.21
C ILE A 63 -3.68 8.01 -0.02
N ASN A 64 -3.23 8.16 1.23
CA ASN A 64 -1.82 8.30 1.55
C ASN A 64 -1.34 7.00 2.19
N ILE A 65 -0.29 6.42 1.65
CA ILE A 65 0.46 5.32 2.26
C ILE A 65 1.44 5.96 3.24
N VAL A 66 1.35 5.59 4.52
CA VAL A 66 2.06 6.28 5.61
C VAL A 66 2.98 5.37 6.39
N ASP A 67 2.79 4.05 6.28
CA ASP A 67 3.56 3.06 7.03
C ASP A 67 3.40 1.68 6.38
N SER A 68 4.34 0.77 6.61
CA SER A 68 4.28 -0.60 6.13
C SER A 68 5.10 -1.52 7.01
N ASP A 69 4.64 -2.74 7.12
CA ASP A 69 5.33 -3.86 7.78
C ASP A 69 5.30 -5.02 6.80
N LEU A 70 6.40 -5.22 6.08
CA LEU A 70 6.48 -6.12 4.95
C LEU A 70 7.54 -7.21 5.20
N GLU A 71 7.27 -8.40 4.71
CA GLU A 71 8.20 -9.51 4.62
C GLU A 71 8.52 -9.78 3.16
N LEU A 72 9.81 -9.98 2.89
CA LEU A 72 10.31 -10.30 1.56
C LEU A 72 10.64 -11.78 1.47
N PHE A 73 10.20 -12.40 0.37
CA PHE A 73 10.49 -13.78 0.03
C PHE A 73 11.09 -13.85 -1.38
N VAL A 74 12.09 -14.70 -1.57
CA VAL A 74 12.62 -15.05 -2.88
C VAL A 74 12.62 -16.56 -3.00
N LYS A 75 11.99 -17.11 -4.05
CA LYS A 75 11.81 -18.55 -4.22
C LYS A 75 11.25 -19.21 -2.95
N GLU A 76 10.23 -18.59 -2.35
CA GLU A 76 9.57 -19.02 -1.10
C GLU A 76 10.42 -18.93 0.17
N ALA A 77 11.71 -18.64 0.08
CA ALA A 77 12.56 -18.41 1.24
C ALA A 77 12.37 -16.98 1.75
N ARG A 78 12.05 -16.81 3.05
CA ARG A 78 11.99 -15.51 3.70
C ARG A 78 13.41 -14.93 3.76
N ILE A 79 13.59 -13.75 3.16
CA ILE A 79 14.89 -13.07 3.11
C ILE A 79 15.02 -11.91 4.10
N GLY A 80 13.90 -11.44 4.66
CA GLY A 80 13.93 -10.39 5.66
C GLY A 80 12.63 -9.61 5.77
N THR A 81 12.70 -8.55 6.57
CA THR A 81 11.64 -7.54 6.68
C THR A 81 11.99 -6.31 5.87
N ALA A 82 10.98 -5.57 5.43
CA ALA A 82 11.18 -4.34 4.70
C ALA A 82 10.11 -3.30 5.05
N THR A 83 10.47 -2.04 4.87
CA THR A 83 9.59 -0.90 5.05
C THR A 83 9.59 -0.01 3.82
N ILE A 84 8.46 0.66 3.58
CA ILE A 84 8.35 1.72 2.57
C ILE A 84 8.81 3.02 3.22
N GLU A 85 9.91 3.59 2.73
CA GLU A 85 10.53 4.79 3.31
C GLU A 85 9.84 6.08 2.87
N ASN A 86 9.38 6.13 1.62
CA ASN A 86 8.79 7.35 1.09
C ASN A 86 7.27 7.38 1.28
N LYS A 87 6.75 8.56 1.55
CA LYS A 87 5.30 8.78 1.56
C LYS A 87 4.77 8.77 0.14
N VAL A 88 3.83 7.88 -0.14
CA VAL A 88 3.17 7.78 -1.45
C VAL A 88 1.73 8.23 -1.33
N THR A 89 1.33 9.15 -2.22
CA THR A 89 -0.07 9.61 -2.32
C THR A 89 -0.68 9.08 -3.60
N LEU A 90 -1.77 8.37 -3.48
CA LEU A 90 -2.61 7.92 -4.60
C LEU A 90 -3.72 8.96 -4.82
N PRO A 91 -3.69 9.78 -5.87
CA PRO A 91 -4.71 10.78 -6.12
C PRO A 91 -6.10 10.16 -6.33
N LYS A 92 -7.15 10.94 -6.12
CA LYS A 92 -8.52 10.50 -6.38
C LYS A 92 -8.71 10.15 -7.86
N LYS A 93 -9.47 9.08 -8.15
CA LYS A 93 -9.81 8.66 -9.53
C LYS A 93 -8.58 8.58 -10.45
N SER A 94 -7.44 8.14 -9.90
CA SER A 94 -6.17 8.06 -10.64
C SER A 94 -5.84 6.66 -11.11
N ASN A 95 -5.06 6.60 -12.18
CA ASN A 95 -4.38 5.41 -12.66
C ASN A 95 -2.99 5.84 -13.12
N GLN A 96 -1.99 5.73 -12.24
CA GLN A 96 -0.66 6.31 -12.43
C GLN A 96 0.43 5.38 -11.90
N ILE A 97 1.65 5.61 -12.38
CA ILE A 97 2.85 4.94 -11.85
C ILE A 97 3.28 5.66 -10.57
N HIS A 98 3.46 4.88 -9.51
CA HIS A 98 3.99 5.31 -8.23
C HIS A 98 5.28 4.57 -7.93
N ARG A 99 6.29 5.30 -7.41
CA ARG A 99 7.58 4.75 -7.01
C ARG A 99 7.63 4.56 -5.51
N PHE A 100 8.04 3.36 -5.10
CA PHE A 100 8.20 2.96 -3.70
C PHE A 100 9.67 2.69 -3.45
N ILE A 101 10.19 3.30 -2.41
CA ILE A 101 11.54 3.00 -1.92
C ILE A 101 11.39 2.02 -0.77
N ILE A 102 11.84 0.80 -0.97
CA ILE A 102 11.75 -0.29 -0.01
C ILE A 102 13.13 -0.53 0.56
N LYS A 103 13.27 -0.39 1.87
CA LYS A 103 14.51 -0.70 2.59
C LYS A 103 14.35 -1.95 3.41
N SER A 104 15.35 -2.81 3.32
CA SER A 104 15.46 -4.02 4.11
C SER A 104 16.79 -4.05 4.86
N SER A 105 16.77 -4.48 6.12
CA SER A 105 17.97 -4.64 6.95
C SER A 105 18.58 -6.02 6.79
N LEU A 106 19.90 -6.10 6.55
CA LEU A 106 20.63 -7.38 6.50
C LEU A 106 20.66 -8.09 7.86
N LYS A 107 20.44 -7.38 8.97
CA LYS A 107 20.38 -8.01 10.32
C LYS A 107 19.19 -8.97 10.45
N ASP A 108 18.14 -8.72 9.67
CA ASP A 108 16.92 -9.52 9.67
C ASP A 108 16.94 -10.61 8.58
N MET A 109 17.99 -10.63 7.77
CA MET A 109 18.18 -11.61 6.71
C MET A 109 18.86 -12.87 7.25
N GLY A 110 18.25 -14.04 7.06
CA GLY A 110 18.85 -15.32 7.41
C GLY A 110 20.12 -15.62 6.60
N ALA A 111 20.94 -16.54 7.08
CA ALA A 111 22.23 -16.91 6.47
C ALA A 111 22.16 -17.33 4.99
N ASN A 112 20.99 -17.72 4.50
CA ASN A 112 20.77 -18.22 3.14
C ASN A 112 20.54 -17.09 2.09
N VAL A 113 20.62 -15.84 2.50
CA VAL A 113 20.29 -14.69 1.62
C VAL A 113 21.44 -14.35 0.66
N PHE A 114 22.68 -14.59 1.06
CA PHE A 114 23.84 -14.22 0.26
C PHE A 114 23.85 -14.86 -1.16
N PRO A 115 23.58 -16.16 -1.35
CA PRO A 115 23.47 -16.76 -2.68
C PRO A 115 22.33 -16.17 -3.52
N ILE A 116 21.22 -15.81 -2.87
CA ILE A 116 20.06 -15.19 -3.53
C ILE A 116 20.44 -13.80 -4.03
N LEU A 117 21.10 -13.00 -3.21
CA LEU A 117 21.59 -11.69 -3.58
C LEU A 117 22.59 -11.73 -4.73
N MET A 118 23.47 -12.72 -4.76
CA MET A 118 24.41 -12.91 -5.89
C MET A 118 23.68 -13.24 -7.20
N THR A 119 22.57 -13.98 -7.15
CA THR A 119 21.70 -14.23 -8.32
C THR A 119 21.04 -12.92 -8.79
N VAL A 120 20.58 -12.10 -7.87
CA VAL A 120 20.00 -10.77 -8.12
C VAL A 120 21.03 -9.86 -8.81
N LEU A 121 22.22 -9.76 -8.26
CA LEU A 121 23.31 -8.94 -8.81
C LEU A 121 23.85 -9.44 -10.17
N GLY A 122 23.71 -10.74 -10.42
CA GLY A 122 24.09 -11.36 -11.70
C GLY A 122 23.12 -11.15 -12.85
N GLY A 123 22.03 -10.38 -12.67
CA GLY A 123 21.06 -10.08 -13.71
C GLY A 123 20.10 -11.23 -14.03
N GLY A 124 19.87 -12.11 -13.08
CA GLY A 124 18.96 -13.25 -13.23
C GLY A 124 17.48 -12.88 -13.04
N THR A 125 16.61 -13.82 -13.36
CA THR A 125 15.18 -13.72 -13.04
C THR A 125 14.93 -14.34 -11.64
N ILE A 126 14.21 -13.61 -10.79
CA ILE A 126 13.84 -14.07 -9.46
C ILE A 126 12.32 -14.06 -9.27
N ASP A 127 11.80 -15.05 -8.53
CA ASP A 127 10.44 -15.03 -8.01
C ASP A 127 10.45 -14.23 -6.70
N LEU A 128 9.99 -12.98 -6.77
CA LEU A 128 9.85 -12.10 -5.61
C LEU A 128 8.44 -12.19 -5.07
N GLN A 129 8.31 -12.39 -3.76
CA GLN A 129 7.02 -12.23 -3.08
C GLN A 129 7.18 -11.25 -1.92
N ILE A 130 6.20 -10.37 -1.78
CA ILE A 130 6.10 -9.38 -0.69
C ILE A 130 4.79 -9.65 0.03
N LYS A 131 4.87 -9.93 1.33
CA LYS A 131 3.71 -10.11 2.21
C LYS A 131 3.74 -9.13 3.34
N GLY A 132 2.58 -8.82 3.92
CA GLY A 132 2.50 -7.99 5.12
C GLY A 132 1.36 -7.01 5.09
N ASP A 133 1.51 -5.91 5.79
CA ASP A 133 0.49 -4.90 5.95
C ASP A 133 0.99 -3.52 5.52
N ILE A 134 0.14 -2.80 4.80
CA ILE A 134 0.33 -1.38 4.49
C ILE A 134 -0.70 -0.56 5.25
N LYS A 135 -0.25 0.44 5.97
CA LYS A 135 -1.11 1.43 6.61
C LYS A 135 -1.36 2.59 5.66
N ALA A 136 -2.61 2.78 5.32
CA ALA A 136 -3.05 3.90 4.50
C ALA A 136 -4.02 4.80 5.25
N THR A 137 -4.03 6.09 4.91
CA THR A 137 -4.94 7.09 5.47
C THR A 137 -5.71 7.80 4.37
N ALA A 138 -7.00 8.00 4.63
CA ALA A 138 -7.86 8.79 3.76
C ALA A 138 -8.85 9.59 4.61
N LYS A 139 -9.02 10.89 4.33
CA LYS A 139 -9.92 11.80 5.08
C LYS A 139 -9.77 11.71 6.61
N GLY A 140 -8.54 11.57 7.10
CA GLY A 140 -8.24 11.46 8.53
C GLY A 140 -8.46 10.08 9.16
N ILE A 141 -8.96 9.11 8.41
CA ILE A 141 -9.17 7.73 8.86
C ILE A 141 -8.02 6.87 8.38
N GLY A 142 -7.35 6.16 9.30
CA GLY A 142 -6.30 5.20 8.99
C GLY A 142 -6.82 3.77 9.00
N LYS A 143 -6.34 2.94 8.07
CA LYS A 143 -6.64 1.51 8.00
C LYS A 143 -5.40 0.74 7.54
N ARG A 144 -5.22 -0.48 8.05
CA ARG A 144 -4.23 -1.43 7.55
C ARG A 144 -4.88 -2.32 6.49
N PHE A 145 -4.11 -2.63 5.47
CA PHE A 145 -4.52 -3.48 4.35
C PHE A 145 -3.46 -4.56 4.17
N PRO A 146 -3.86 -5.84 4.14
CA PRO A 146 -2.94 -6.91 3.84
C PRO A 146 -2.46 -6.80 2.38
N VAL A 147 -1.21 -7.14 2.16
CA VAL A 147 -0.56 -7.23 0.85
C VAL A 147 0.02 -8.63 0.70
N ASP A 148 -0.29 -9.28 -0.39
CA ASP A 148 0.40 -10.48 -0.86
C ASP A 148 0.63 -10.29 -2.36
N PHE A 149 1.87 -9.96 -2.71
CA PHE A 149 2.26 -9.65 -4.07
C PHE A 149 3.35 -10.64 -4.49
N LYS A 150 3.18 -11.29 -5.64
CA LYS A 150 4.13 -12.24 -6.20
C LYS A 150 4.39 -11.90 -7.68
N GLU A 151 5.66 -11.72 -8.03
CA GLU A 151 6.06 -11.35 -9.38
C GLU A 151 7.40 -11.99 -9.76
N LYS A 152 7.57 -12.29 -11.05
CA LYS A 152 8.87 -12.65 -11.62
C LYS A 152 9.57 -11.38 -12.08
N VAL A 153 10.63 -11.03 -11.37
CA VAL A 153 11.42 -9.84 -11.65
C VAL A 153 12.67 -10.23 -12.41
N LYS A 154 12.87 -9.65 -13.58
CA LYS A 154 14.12 -9.69 -14.32
C LYS A 154 14.95 -8.48 -13.91
N LEU A 155 16.15 -8.72 -13.44
CA LEU A 155 17.08 -7.71 -12.93
C LEU A 155 18.12 -7.34 -13.98
#